data_2764a83f2fc29c10c740ecb93d2ca107
#
_entry.id   2764a83f2fc29c10c740ecb93d2ca107
#
_cell.length_a   1.000
_cell.length_b   1.000
_cell.length_c   1.000
_cell.angle_alpha   90.00
_cell.angle_beta   90.00
_cell.angle_gamma   90.00
#
_symmetry.space_group_name_H-M   'P 1'
#
loop_
_entity.id
_entity.type
_entity.pdbx_description
1 polymer ?
#
loop_
_entity_poly.entity_id
_entity_poly.type
_entity_poly.pdbx_seq_one_letter_code
_entity_poly.pdbx_strand_id
1 'polypeptide(L)'
;MRVVRCRYEVADELESIIPRDIRRILCESGLPFLPGTGAFSKLEGLEPVNGGAHVAFTDMAYADRLVVDIDQGTVMRTHRFGIPMTFVNSDLELYEASFLEFAGGLPYDDPDPDAEPNPLEATAEDLRRRLAALDPPAIGDNTFWDEICWDITISDWTSEDLR
;
A
#
# COMPACT_ATOMS: atom_id res chain seq x y z
N MET A 1 6.81 2.04 -15.55
CA MET A 1 5.80 1.05 -15.08
C MET A 1 4.40 1.62 -15.20
N ARG A 2 3.36 0.80 -15.41
CA ARG A 2 1.98 1.29 -15.58
C ARG A 2 1.11 0.88 -14.39
N VAL A 3 0.63 1.86 -13.64
CA VAL A 3 -0.41 1.65 -12.63
C VAL A 3 -1.72 1.29 -13.34
N VAL A 4 -2.40 0.24 -12.87
CA VAL A 4 -3.75 -0.11 -13.30
C VAL A 4 -4.73 0.07 -12.15
N ARG A 5 -5.96 0.46 -12.47
CA ARG A 5 -7.02 0.58 -11.49
C ARG A 5 -7.91 -0.67 -11.53
N CYS A 6 -8.09 -1.30 -10.41
CA CYS A 6 -8.89 -2.51 -10.28
C CYS A 6 -10.07 -2.29 -9.34
N ARG A 7 -11.23 -2.85 -9.72
CA ARG A 7 -12.45 -2.87 -8.92
C ARG A 7 -12.70 -4.28 -8.39
N TYR A 8 -13.42 -4.36 -7.29
CA TYR A 8 -13.84 -5.62 -6.69
C TYR A 8 -15.34 -5.84 -6.90
N GLU A 9 -15.72 -7.11 -7.01
CA GLU A 9 -17.09 -7.53 -6.80
C GLU A 9 -17.24 -7.90 -5.33
N VAL A 10 -18.33 -7.47 -4.72
CA VAL A 10 -18.64 -7.79 -3.31
C VAL A 10 -19.54 -9.02 -3.32
N ALA A 11 -19.12 -10.05 -2.61
CA ALA A 11 -19.99 -11.18 -2.33
C ALA A 11 -21.17 -10.74 -1.44
N ASP A 12 -22.35 -11.31 -1.67
CA ASP A 12 -23.60 -10.95 -0.97
C ASP A 12 -23.42 -10.94 0.57
N GLU A 13 -22.59 -11.82 1.09
CA GLU A 13 -22.28 -11.95 2.51
C GLU A 13 -21.54 -10.72 3.08
N LEU A 14 -20.72 -10.07 2.27
CA LEU A 14 -19.96 -8.87 2.64
C LEU A 14 -20.74 -7.58 2.38
N GLU A 15 -21.77 -7.61 1.54
CA GLU A 15 -22.53 -6.43 1.16
C GLU A 15 -23.17 -5.72 2.36
N SER A 16 -23.62 -6.50 3.36
CA SER A 16 -24.23 -5.99 4.59
C SER A 16 -23.21 -5.54 5.65
N ILE A 17 -21.93 -5.93 5.50
CA ILE A 17 -20.87 -5.69 6.49
C ILE A 17 -20.04 -4.47 6.11
N ILE A 18 -19.73 -4.31 4.81
CA ILE A 18 -18.86 -3.23 4.34
C ILE A 18 -19.63 -1.90 4.26
N PRO A 19 -19.20 -0.85 4.97
CA PRO A 19 -19.79 0.49 4.89
C PRO A 19 -19.87 1.01 3.45
N ARG A 20 -20.88 1.82 3.17
CA ARG A 20 -21.18 2.28 1.79
C ARG A 20 -20.04 3.09 1.16
N ASP A 21 -19.36 3.90 1.93
CA ASP A 21 -18.21 4.72 1.50
C ASP A 21 -17.01 3.86 1.11
N ILE A 22 -16.65 2.89 1.95
CA ILE A 22 -15.60 1.89 1.65
C ILE A 22 -15.96 1.09 0.40
N ARG A 23 -17.21 0.61 0.31
CA ARG A 23 -17.69 -0.14 -0.86
C ARG A 23 -17.64 0.69 -2.13
N ARG A 24 -18.02 1.96 -2.08
CA ARG A 24 -17.92 2.89 -3.22
C ARG A 24 -16.49 2.96 -3.76
N ILE A 25 -15.50 3.07 -2.89
CA ILE A 25 -14.08 3.15 -3.30
C ILE A 25 -13.65 1.81 -3.89
N LEU A 26 -13.87 0.69 -3.19
CA LEU A 26 -13.39 -0.62 -3.64
C LEU A 26 -14.05 -1.10 -4.92
N CYS A 27 -15.35 -0.83 -5.13
CA CYS A 27 -16.15 -1.44 -6.20
C CYS A 27 -16.48 -0.49 -7.35
N GLU A 28 -16.66 0.80 -7.08
CA GLU A 28 -17.02 1.78 -8.12
C GLU A 28 -15.80 2.55 -8.61
N SER A 29 -15.01 3.16 -7.71
CA SER A 29 -13.79 3.89 -8.07
C SER A 29 -12.64 2.93 -8.42
N GLY A 30 -12.48 1.87 -7.63
CA GLY A 30 -11.37 0.94 -7.69
C GLY A 30 -10.08 1.51 -7.07
N LEU A 31 -9.12 0.64 -6.78
CA LEU A 31 -7.81 0.99 -6.22
C LEU A 31 -6.68 0.79 -7.24
N PRO A 32 -5.57 1.52 -7.09
CA PRO A 32 -4.40 1.35 -7.95
C PRO A 32 -3.59 0.11 -7.57
N PHE A 33 -3.02 -0.56 -8.58
CA PHE A 33 -2.14 -1.72 -8.46
C PHE A 33 -0.96 -1.64 -9.42
N LEU A 34 0.10 -2.38 -9.08
CA LEU A 34 1.28 -2.57 -9.94
C LEU A 34 1.29 -4.00 -10.47
N PRO A 35 0.71 -4.28 -11.64
CA PRO A 35 0.65 -5.62 -12.19
C PRO A 35 2.06 -6.14 -12.52
N GLY A 36 2.28 -7.41 -12.19
CA GLY A 36 3.53 -8.13 -12.52
C GLY A 36 4.66 -7.99 -11.50
N THR A 37 4.53 -7.16 -10.47
CA THR A 37 5.59 -6.99 -9.47
C THR A 37 5.55 -8.02 -8.34
N GLY A 38 4.44 -8.69 -8.12
CA GLY A 38 4.24 -9.55 -6.95
C GLY A 38 4.18 -8.80 -5.60
N ALA A 39 4.58 -7.53 -5.58
CA ALA A 39 4.63 -6.72 -4.36
C ALA A 39 3.24 -6.21 -3.93
N PHE A 40 2.38 -5.87 -4.90
CA PHE A 40 1.03 -5.39 -4.67
C PHE A 40 0.08 -6.11 -5.63
N SER A 41 -0.32 -7.31 -5.27
CA SER A 41 -1.19 -8.15 -6.10
C SER A 41 -2.65 -7.95 -5.72
N LYS A 42 -3.51 -7.76 -6.73
CA LYS A 42 -4.94 -7.73 -6.52
C LYS A 42 -5.44 -9.11 -6.08
N LEU A 43 -6.26 -9.17 -5.03
CA LEU A 43 -7.01 -10.37 -4.69
C LEU A 43 -8.08 -10.66 -5.76
N GLU A 44 -8.46 -11.92 -5.95
CA GLU A 44 -9.58 -12.30 -6.82
C GLU A 44 -10.91 -11.71 -6.34
N GLY A 45 -11.09 -11.64 -5.01
CA GLY A 45 -12.23 -11.05 -4.34
C GLY A 45 -11.85 -10.41 -3.02
N LEU A 46 -12.77 -9.69 -2.41
CA LEU A 46 -12.61 -9.17 -1.06
C LEU A 46 -12.74 -10.31 -0.06
N GLU A 47 -11.84 -10.38 0.91
CA GLU A 47 -11.83 -11.45 1.92
C GLU A 47 -11.97 -10.88 3.34
N PRO A 48 -12.93 -11.38 4.14
CA PRO A 48 -13.05 -10.97 5.53
C PRO A 48 -11.88 -11.52 6.35
N VAL A 49 -11.31 -10.69 7.22
CA VAL A 49 -10.20 -11.00 8.09
C VAL A 49 -10.59 -10.66 9.53
N ASN A 50 -10.00 -11.34 10.51
CA ASN A 50 -10.25 -11.09 11.94
C ASN A 50 -11.74 -11.15 12.31
N GLY A 51 -12.44 -12.17 11.84
CA GLY A 51 -13.87 -12.33 12.15
C GLY A 51 -14.78 -11.30 11.47
N GLY A 52 -14.31 -10.65 10.41
CA GLY A 52 -15.06 -9.64 9.67
C GLY A 52 -14.81 -8.21 10.11
N ALA A 53 -13.95 -7.97 11.10
CA ALA A 53 -13.59 -6.61 11.50
C ALA A 53 -12.76 -5.87 10.42
N HIS A 54 -12.12 -6.61 9.53
CA HIS A 54 -11.31 -6.08 8.44
C HIS A 54 -11.66 -6.79 7.13
N VAL A 55 -11.42 -6.11 6.02
CA VAL A 55 -11.57 -6.67 4.66
C VAL A 55 -10.26 -6.52 3.90
N ALA A 56 -9.69 -7.66 3.47
CA ALA A 56 -8.49 -7.69 2.66
C ALA A 56 -8.80 -7.36 1.19
N PHE A 57 -7.94 -6.56 0.58
CA PHE A 57 -8.05 -6.14 -0.82
C PHE A 57 -6.77 -6.31 -1.63
N THR A 58 -5.63 -6.51 -0.99
CA THR A 58 -4.32 -6.68 -1.67
C THR A 58 -3.53 -7.78 -1.00
N ASP A 59 -2.96 -8.69 -1.78
CA ASP A 59 -1.88 -9.56 -1.33
C ASP A 59 -0.53 -8.87 -1.54
N MET A 60 0.36 -9.08 -0.61
CA MET A 60 1.74 -8.63 -0.66
C MET A 60 2.72 -9.81 -0.59
N ALA A 61 3.98 -9.54 -0.84
CA ALA A 61 5.03 -10.53 -0.64
C ALA A 61 4.96 -11.12 0.78
N TYR A 62 5.43 -12.35 0.94
CA TYR A 62 5.47 -13.09 2.22
C TYR A 62 4.09 -13.36 2.85
N ALA A 63 2.99 -13.25 2.05
CA ALA A 63 1.59 -13.38 2.44
C ALA A 63 1.13 -12.37 3.49
N ASP A 64 1.74 -11.21 3.53
CA ASP A 64 1.16 -10.03 4.12
C ASP A 64 -0.02 -9.55 3.27
N ARG A 65 -0.94 -8.81 3.86
CA ARG A 65 -2.12 -8.29 3.16
C ARG A 65 -2.41 -6.86 3.57
N LEU A 66 -2.87 -6.06 2.63
CA LEU A 66 -3.51 -4.79 2.97
C LEU A 66 -5.00 -5.04 3.22
N VAL A 67 -5.46 -4.49 4.32
CA VAL A 67 -6.84 -4.61 4.79
C VAL A 67 -7.38 -3.24 5.14
N VAL A 68 -8.70 -3.06 5.04
CA VAL A 68 -9.40 -1.90 5.58
C VAL A 68 -10.16 -2.34 6.84
N ASP A 69 -10.01 -1.57 7.93
CA ASP A 69 -10.85 -1.66 9.12
C ASP A 69 -12.24 -1.12 8.77
N ILE A 70 -13.28 -1.93 8.94
CA ILE A 70 -14.63 -1.55 8.51
C ILE A 70 -15.33 -0.57 9.46
N ASP A 71 -14.88 -0.47 10.71
CA ASP A 71 -15.44 0.46 11.69
C ASP A 71 -14.76 1.83 11.64
N GLN A 72 -13.44 1.87 11.40
CA GLN A 72 -12.63 3.08 11.42
C GLN A 72 -12.31 3.62 10.02
N GLY A 73 -12.39 2.77 9.00
CA GLY A 73 -11.98 3.10 7.62
C GLY A 73 -10.46 3.08 7.41
N THR A 74 -9.66 2.86 8.44
CA THR A 74 -8.20 2.89 8.36
C THR A 74 -7.66 1.72 7.54
N VAL A 75 -6.58 1.98 6.80
CA VAL A 75 -5.86 0.94 6.04
C VAL A 75 -4.70 0.42 6.89
N MET A 76 -4.62 -0.90 7.00
CA MET A 76 -3.61 -1.60 7.79
C MET A 76 -2.93 -2.67 6.94
N ARG A 77 -1.67 -3.03 7.29
CA ARG A 77 -1.00 -4.23 6.79
C ARG A 77 -1.07 -5.31 7.84
N THR A 78 -1.61 -6.48 7.47
CA THR A 78 -1.55 -7.68 8.31
C THR A 78 -0.23 -8.40 8.07
N HIS A 79 0.26 -9.08 9.10
CA HIS A 79 1.45 -9.90 9.04
C HIS A 79 1.12 -11.36 9.35
N ARG A 80 1.93 -12.28 8.83
CA ARG A 80 1.90 -13.67 9.26
C ARG A 80 2.33 -13.79 10.73
N PHE A 81 1.95 -14.90 11.34
CA PHE A 81 2.46 -15.34 12.64
C PHE A 81 2.10 -14.45 13.85
N GLY A 82 0.99 -13.74 13.79
CA GLY A 82 0.47 -12.99 14.94
C GLY A 82 1.29 -11.73 15.31
N ILE A 83 2.10 -11.24 14.38
CA ILE A 83 2.72 -9.92 14.52
C ILE A 83 1.61 -8.86 14.48
N PRO A 84 1.66 -7.82 15.31
CA PRO A 84 0.69 -6.72 15.25
C PRO A 84 0.59 -6.10 13.86
N MET A 85 -0.61 -5.67 13.48
CA MET A 85 -0.81 -4.96 12.21
C MET A 85 -0.04 -3.65 12.18
N THR A 86 0.48 -3.31 11.01
CA THR A 86 1.16 -2.04 10.74
C THR A 86 0.18 -1.05 10.13
N PHE A 87 0.17 0.19 10.62
CA PHE A 87 -0.63 1.27 10.04
C PHE A 87 -0.12 1.64 8.64
N VAL A 88 -1.06 1.86 7.72
CA VAL A 88 -0.77 2.25 6.34
C VAL A 88 -1.30 3.66 6.07
N ASN A 89 -2.62 3.87 6.15
CA ASN A 89 -3.23 5.18 5.92
C ASN A 89 -4.50 5.37 6.75
N SER A 90 -4.87 6.61 6.95
CA SER A 90 -6.08 7.00 7.68
C SER A 90 -7.38 6.58 6.98
N ASP A 91 -7.38 6.44 5.65
CA ASP A 91 -8.48 5.92 4.85
C ASP A 91 -8.01 5.41 3.47
N LEU A 92 -8.95 4.85 2.67
CA LEU A 92 -8.67 4.32 1.33
C LEU A 92 -8.36 5.41 0.29
N GLU A 93 -8.87 6.62 0.41
CA GLU A 93 -8.58 7.72 -0.52
C GLU A 93 -7.15 8.23 -0.30
N LEU A 94 -6.73 8.32 0.96
CA LEU A 94 -5.34 8.65 1.33
C LEU A 94 -4.36 7.53 0.98
N TYR A 95 -4.78 6.25 1.12
CA TYR A 95 -3.99 5.12 0.60
C TYR A 95 -3.79 5.22 -0.92
N GLU A 96 -4.85 5.50 -1.68
CA GLU A 96 -4.75 5.67 -3.13
C GLU A 96 -3.78 6.80 -3.49
N ALA A 97 -3.91 7.95 -2.85
CA ALA A 97 -3.04 9.10 -3.09
C ALA A 97 -1.56 8.78 -2.76
N SER A 98 -1.32 8.15 -1.62
CA SER A 98 0.03 7.73 -1.19
C SER A 98 0.64 6.70 -2.15
N PHE A 99 -0.16 5.72 -2.58
CA PHE A 99 0.29 4.73 -3.54
C PHE A 99 0.67 5.35 -4.89
N LEU A 100 -0.09 6.34 -5.36
CA LEU A 100 0.20 7.03 -6.63
C LEU A 100 1.48 7.89 -6.54
N GLU A 101 1.75 8.52 -5.40
CA GLU A 101 3.01 9.22 -5.15
C GLU A 101 4.21 8.26 -5.19
N PHE A 102 4.11 7.12 -4.51
CA PHE A 102 5.14 6.08 -4.58
C PHE A 102 5.31 5.53 -5.98
N ALA A 103 4.25 5.12 -6.64
CA ALA A 103 4.29 4.51 -7.97
C ALA A 103 4.79 5.48 -9.06
N GLY A 104 4.58 6.78 -8.86
CA GLY A 104 5.05 7.83 -9.77
C GLY A 104 6.57 7.98 -9.81
N GLY A 105 7.28 7.52 -8.78
CA GLY A 105 8.74 7.51 -8.70
C GLY A 105 9.41 6.23 -9.23
N LEU A 106 8.64 5.18 -9.45
CA LEU A 106 9.20 3.87 -9.87
C LEU A 106 9.73 3.88 -11.31
N PRO A 107 10.83 3.18 -11.59
CA PRO A 107 11.71 2.49 -10.63
C PRO A 107 12.63 3.46 -9.90
N TYR A 108 13.01 3.12 -8.67
CA TYR A 108 13.98 3.87 -7.87
C TYR A 108 15.40 3.34 -8.14
N ASP A 109 15.85 3.50 -9.38
CA ASP A 109 17.19 3.08 -9.77
C ASP A 109 18.25 4.02 -9.19
N ASP A 110 19.31 3.45 -8.64
CA ASP A 110 20.47 4.23 -8.18
C ASP A 110 21.32 4.63 -9.38
N PRO A 111 21.47 5.92 -9.67
CA PRO A 111 22.26 6.39 -10.80
C PRO A 111 23.77 6.23 -10.58
N ASP A 112 24.24 6.19 -9.33
CA ASP A 112 25.62 6.05 -8.94
C ASP A 112 25.74 5.40 -7.55
N PRO A 113 25.84 4.05 -7.49
CA PRO A 113 25.89 3.32 -6.23
C PRO A 113 27.09 3.63 -5.34
N ASP A 114 28.15 4.22 -5.91
CA ASP A 114 29.37 4.62 -5.20
C ASP A 114 29.34 6.08 -4.75
N ALA A 115 28.25 6.82 -5.04
CA ALA A 115 28.14 8.22 -4.67
C ALA A 115 27.96 8.42 -3.15
N GLU A 116 28.65 9.43 -2.62
CA GLU A 116 28.46 9.91 -1.25
C GLU A 116 28.10 11.40 -1.26
N PRO A 117 26.94 11.82 -0.72
CA PRO A 117 25.91 10.98 -0.07
C PRO A 117 25.11 10.14 -1.06
N ASN A 118 24.51 9.04 -0.59
CA ASN A 118 23.67 8.15 -1.39
C ASN A 118 22.47 8.94 -1.99
N PRO A 119 22.32 9.00 -3.33
CA PRO A 119 21.25 9.76 -3.97
C PRO A 119 19.84 9.24 -3.65
N LEU A 120 19.71 7.96 -3.29
CA LEU A 120 18.43 7.38 -2.90
C LEU A 120 17.92 7.88 -1.53
N GLU A 121 18.81 8.30 -0.64
CA GLU A 121 18.41 8.94 0.63
C GLU A 121 17.60 10.23 0.38
N ALA A 122 18.06 11.07 -0.54
CA ALA A 122 17.36 12.30 -0.90
C ALA A 122 16.01 12.00 -1.58
N THR A 123 15.96 10.95 -2.41
CA THR A 123 14.75 10.49 -3.09
C THR A 123 13.71 9.96 -2.08
N ALA A 124 14.15 9.12 -1.14
CA ALA A 124 13.30 8.58 -0.07
C ALA A 124 12.76 9.69 0.83
N GLU A 125 13.60 10.67 1.19
CA GLU A 125 13.19 11.81 2.02
C GLU A 125 12.19 12.73 1.29
N ASP A 126 12.33 12.90 -0.02
CA ASP A 126 11.35 13.64 -0.82
C ASP A 126 9.99 12.93 -0.86
N LEU A 127 9.99 11.60 -1.05
CA LEU A 127 8.78 10.79 -0.97
C LEU A 127 8.15 10.88 0.43
N ARG A 128 8.94 10.71 1.49
CA ARG A 128 8.48 10.81 2.89
C ARG A 128 7.77 12.14 3.16
N ARG A 129 8.34 13.25 2.69
CA ARG A 129 7.76 14.59 2.84
C ARG A 129 6.42 14.73 2.09
N ARG A 130 6.31 14.17 0.87
CA ARG A 130 5.07 14.19 0.09
C ARG A 130 3.97 13.34 0.75
N LEU A 131 4.31 12.16 1.22
CA LEU A 131 3.40 11.29 1.95
C LEU A 131 2.92 11.92 3.27
N ALA A 132 3.83 12.55 4.02
CA ALA A 132 3.49 13.28 5.24
C ALA A 132 2.57 14.47 4.99
N ALA A 133 2.65 15.09 3.82
CA ALA A 133 1.73 16.18 3.44
C ALA A 133 0.32 15.68 3.09
N LEU A 134 0.19 14.44 2.63
CA LEU A 134 -1.10 13.79 2.35
C LEU A 134 -1.75 13.25 3.62
N ASP A 135 -1.02 12.44 4.36
CA ASP A 135 -1.51 11.72 5.53
C ASP A 135 -0.40 11.67 6.60
N PRO A 136 -0.29 12.68 7.48
CA PRO A 136 0.77 12.75 8.47
C PRO A 136 0.96 11.49 9.32
N PRO A 137 -0.11 10.79 9.77
CA PRO A 137 0.03 9.52 10.50
C PRO A 137 0.68 8.38 9.70
N ALA A 138 0.65 8.43 8.38
CA ALA A 138 1.21 7.38 7.51
C ALA A 138 2.75 7.36 7.52
N ILE A 139 3.37 8.45 7.97
CA ILE A 139 4.82 8.58 8.15
C ILE A 139 5.12 8.74 9.63
N GLY A 140 5.19 7.65 10.32
CA GLY A 140 5.59 7.55 11.73
C GLY A 140 6.55 6.39 11.92
N ASP A 141 7.07 6.24 13.12
CA ASP A 141 7.98 5.13 13.44
C ASP A 141 7.27 3.79 13.20
N ASN A 142 7.88 2.93 12.38
CA ASN A 142 7.38 1.60 12.04
C ASN A 142 6.02 1.60 11.31
N THR A 143 5.69 2.61 10.55
CA THR A 143 4.55 2.58 9.63
C THR A 143 4.95 1.93 8.30
N PHE A 144 3.94 1.50 7.53
CA PHE A 144 4.15 0.86 6.23
C PHE A 144 4.96 1.75 5.26
N TRP A 145 4.59 3.02 5.13
CA TRP A 145 5.28 3.93 4.21
C TRP A 145 6.66 4.36 4.68
N ASP A 146 6.92 4.36 5.99
CA ASP A 146 8.26 4.57 6.51
C ASP A 146 9.20 3.41 6.15
N GLU A 147 8.71 2.16 6.21
CA GLU A 147 9.43 0.99 5.72
C GLU A 147 9.70 1.07 4.22
N ILE A 148 8.70 1.42 3.39
CA ILE A 148 8.89 1.60 1.94
C ILE A 148 9.97 2.67 1.65
N CYS A 149 9.96 3.79 2.37
CA CYS A 149 11.00 4.81 2.22
C CYS A 149 12.39 4.30 2.62
N TRP A 150 12.46 3.43 3.63
CA TRP A 150 13.71 2.76 3.98
C TRP A 150 14.18 1.80 2.88
N ASP A 151 13.28 0.97 2.36
CA ASP A 151 13.56 0.01 1.27
C ASP A 151 14.16 0.73 0.03
N ILE A 152 13.66 1.93 -0.29
CA ILE A 152 14.24 2.76 -1.37
C ILE A 152 15.72 3.08 -1.08
N THR A 153 16.08 3.42 0.15
CA THR A 153 17.48 3.79 0.47
C THR A 153 18.48 2.64 0.33
N ILE A 154 18.00 1.40 0.37
CA ILE A 154 18.79 0.18 0.22
C ILE A 154 18.63 -0.47 -1.15
N SER A 155 18.06 0.24 -2.11
CA SER A 155 17.89 -0.19 -3.51
C SER A 155 16.93 -1.37 -3.70
N ASP A 156 15.84 -1.46 -2.91
CA ASP A 156 14.81 -2.51 -3.04
C ASP A 156 13.77 -1.93 -3.97
N TRP A 157 13.51 -1.43 -4.83
CA TRP A 157 12.46 -0.95 -5.76
C TRP A 157 13.07 -0.52 -7.09
N THR A 158 14.11 -1.23 -7.48
CA THR A 158 14.84 -0.97 -8.74
C THR A 158 14.10 -1.59 -9.94
N SER A 159 14.58 -1.26 -11.15
CA SER A 159 14.10 -1.91 -12.37
C SER A 159 14.37 -3.43 -12.40
N GLU A 160 15.28 -3.95 -11.59
CA GLU A 160 15.55 -5.39 -11.47
C GLU A 160 14.48 -6.08 -10.61
N ASP A 161 14.06 -5.48 -9.51
CA ASP A 161 13.05 -6.01 -8.60
C ASP A 161 11.64 -6.01 -9.19
N LEU A 162 11.42 -5.17 -10.17
CA LEU A 162 10.11 -4.94 -10.79
C LEU A 162 9.90 -5.73 -12.12
N ARG A 163 10.76 -6.74 -12.39
CA ARG A 163 10.68 -7.58 -13.60
C ARG A 163 9.92 -8.88 -13.44
#